data_5813116143ac5008f098a6a86b4521cf
#
_entry.id   5813116143ac5008f098a6a86b4521cf
#
_cell.length_a   1.000
_cell.length_b   1.000
_cell.length_c   1.000
_cell.angle_alpha   90.00
_cell.angle_beta   90.00
_cell.angle_gamma   90.00
#
_symmetry.space_group_name_H-M   'P 1'
#
loop_
_entity.id
_entity.type
_entity.pdbx_description
1 polymer ?
#
loop_
_entity_poly.entity_id
_entity_poly.type
_entity_poly.pdbx_seq_one_letter_code
_entity_poly.pdbx_strand_id
1 'polypeptide(L)'
;MTTLTKTIRRVTQDSYGYGRNARKLVVAFEKGDLITIREQGRRTKHTARLYDVLWRMLRCQADKARMEKLRERKAKKAAKFAERRQRAAERRLFRNSRREETTV
;
A
#
# COMPACT_ATOMS: atom_id res chain seq x y z
N MET A 1 -14.42 -29.42 -8.23
CA MET A 1 -13.06 -28.83 -8.10
C MET A 1 -12.02 -29.92 -8.25
N THR A 2 -10.98 -29.63 -9.00
CA THR A 2 -9.84 -30.54 -9.15
C THR A 2 -8.82 -30.27 -8.05
N THR A 3 -8.40 -31.32 -7.35
CA THR A 3 -7.31 -31.19 -6.38
C THR A 3 -5.97 -31.00 -7.07
N LEU A 4 -5.06 -30.31 -6.43
CA LEU A 4 -3.71 -30.05 -6.94
C LEU A 4 -2.85 -31.33 -6.84
N THR A 5 -2.84 -32.12 -7.89
CA THR A 5 -2.11 -33.40 -7.95
C THR A 5 -0.82 -33.35 -8.73
N LYS A 6 -0.66 -32.35 -9.61
CA LYS A 6 0.52 -32.16 -10.46
C LYS A 6 1.13 -30.79 -10.21
N THR A 7 2.44 -30.69 -10.35
CA THR A 7 3.15 -29.42 -10.28
C THR A 7 2.80 -28.54 -11.48
N ILE A 8 2.33 -27.34 -11.22
CA ILE A 8 2.02 -26.32 -12.24
C ILE A 8 3.02 -25.19 -12.08
N ARG A 9 3.77 -24.88 -13.14
CA ARG A 9 4.73 -23.79 -13.16
C ARG A 9 4.27 -22.70 -14.11
N ARG A 10 4.40 -21.45 -13.68
CA ARG A 10 4.12 -20.27 -14.52
C ARG A 10 5.14 -19.19 -14.24
N VAL A 11 5.41 -18.38 -15.24
CA VAL A 11 6.29 -17.22 -15.14
C VAL A 11 5.44 -15.97 -15.11
N THR A 12 5.78 -15.03 -14.25
CA THR A 12 5.06 -13.75 -14.17
C THR A 12 5.30 -12.92 -15.42
N GLN A 13 4.31 -12.12 -15.79
CA GLN A 13 4.39 -11.23 -16.95
C GLN A 13 5.34 -10.06 -16.67
N ASP A 14 5.28 -9.50 -15.46
CA ASP A 14 6.10 -8.37 -15.06
C ASP A 14 7.38 -8.81 -14.37
N SER A 15 8.42 -7.97 -14.48
CA SER A 15 9.68 -8.15 -13.78
C SER A 15 9.63 -7.40 -12.43
N TYR A 16 10.21 -8.02 -11.41
CA TYR A 16 10.27 -7.49 -10.05
C TYR A 16 11.72 -7.18 -9.68
N GLY A 17 11.94 -6.09 -8.95
CA GLY A 17 13.24 -5.60 -8.58
C GLY A 17 13.57 -4.25 -9.21
N TYR A 18 14.82 -3.82 -9.09
CA TYR A 18 15.26 -2.51 -9.55
C TYR A 18 16.32 -2.62 -10.66
N GLY A 19 16.16 -1.83 -11.72
CA GLY A 19 17.13 -1.68 -12.78
C GLY A 19 17.44 -2.98 -13.52
N ARG A 20 18.72 -3.23 -13.77
CA ARG A 20 19.21 -4.42 -14.50
C ARG A 20 19.00 -5.72 -13.72
N ASN A 21 18.76 -5.65 -12.41
CA ASN A 21 18.50 -6.81 -11.56
C ASN A 21 17.03 -7.20 -11.50
N ALA A 22 16.16 -6.48 -12.22
CA ALA A 22 14.75 -6.83 -12.31
C ALA A 22 14.60 -8.20 -13.01
N ARG A 23 13.90 -9.11 -12.37
CA ARG A 23 13.68 -10.46 -12.87
C ARG A 23 12.23 -10.86 -12.75
N LYS A 24 11.78 -11.69 -13.68
CA LYS A 24 10.48 -12.33 -13.58
C LYS A 24 10.52 -13.40 -12.50
N LEU A 25 9.38 -13.68 -11.89
CA LEU A 25 9.25 -14.73 -10.89
C LEU A 25 8.70 -15.98 -11.53
N VAL A 26 9.27 -17.13 -11.17
CA VAL A 26 8.72 -18.43 -11.50
C VAL A 26 7.93 -18.92 -10.31
N VAL A 27 6.63 -19.09 -10.49
CA VAL A 27 5.71 -19.56 -9.47
C VAL A 27 5.30 -20.99 -9.80
N ALA A 28 5.47 -21.89 -8.84
CA ALA A 28 5.09 -23.28 -8.96
C ALA A 28 4.11 -23.66 -7.85
N PHE A 29 3.02 -24.33 -8.24
CA PHE A 29 2.11 -24.98 -7.30
C PHE A 29 2.47 -26.47 -7.26
N GLU A 30 2.89 -26.94 -6.10
CA GLU A 30 3.34 -28.30 -5.92
C GLU A 30 2.32 -29.14 -5.14
N LYS A 31 2.48 -30.47 -5.21
CA LYS A 31 1.70 -31.41 -4.39
C LYS A 31 1.78 -31.05 -2.92
N GLY A 32 0.69 -31.31 -2.18
CA GLY A 32 0.63 -31.03 -0.77
C GLY A 32 0.33 -29.56 -0.44
N ASP A 33 -0.30 -28.85 -1.36
CA ASP A 33 -0.70 -27.46 -1.18
C ASP A 33 0.47 -26.52 -0.85
N LEU A 34 1.58 -26.72 -1.55
CA LEU A 34 2.78 -25.89 -1.44
C LEU A 34 2.88 -24.94 -2.62
N ILE A 35 3.34 -23.74 -2.34
CA ILE A 35 3.73 -22.77 -3.36
C ILE A 35 5.23 -22.53 -3.28
N THR A 36 5.90 -22.58 -4.43
CA THR A 36 7.32 -22.30 -4.55
C THR A 36 7.51 -21.10 -5.48
N ILE A 37 8.29 -20.13 -5.03
CA ILE A 37 8.61 -18.95 -5.81
C ILE A 37 10.13 -18.81 -5.90
N ARG A 38 10.63 -18.60 -7.11
CA ARG A 38 12.04 -18.26 -7.35
C ARG A 38 12.15 -17.15 -8.37
N GLU A 39 13.24 -16.43 -8.34
CA GLU A 39 13.57 -15.50 -9.41
C GLU A 39 14.04 -16.29 -10.64
N GLN A 40 13.60 -15.87 -11.82
CA GLN A 40 14.02 -16.51 -13.07
C GLN A 40 15.55 -16.42 -13.25
N GLY A 41 16.18 -17.56 -13.52
CA GLY A 41 17.63 -17.65 -13.65
C GLY A 41 18.39 -17.85 -12.34
N ARG A 42 17.72 -17.84 -11.19
CA ARG A 42 18.32 -18.16 -9.90
C ARG A 42 17.88 -19.53 -9.40
N ARG A 43 18.77 -20.21 -8.66
CA ARG A 43 18.49 -21.54 -8.11
C ARG A 43 17.77 -21.52 -6.77
N THR A 44 17.86 -20.43 -6.02
CA THR A 44 17.24 -20.32 -4.70
C THR A 44 15.72 -20.32 -4.81
N LYS A 45 15.10 -21.29 -4.17
CA LYS A 45 13.63 -21.44 -4.12
C LYS A 45 13.12 -21.09 -2.75
N HIS A 46 12.00 -20.42 -2.70
CA HIS A 46 11.28 -20.13 -1.48
C HIS A 46 9.96 -20.89 -1.50
N THR A 47 9.78 -21.80 -0.56
CA THR A 47 8.59 -22.65 -0.47
C THR A 47 7.78 -22.30 0.76
N ALA A 48 6.48 -22.19 0.60
CA ALA A 48 5.55 -21.94 1.68
C ALA A 48 4.28 -22.79 1.48
N ARG A 49 3.54 -23.02 2.56
CA ARG A 49 2.20 -23.62 2.46
C ARG A 49 1.23 -22.57 1.95
N LEU A 50 0.28 -22.97 1.11
CA LEU A 50 -0.76 -22.07 0.62
C LEU A 50 -1.57 -21.45 1.75
N TYR A 51 -1.79 -22.20 2.83
CA TYR A 51 -2.47 -21.71 4.01
C TYR A 51 -1.71 -20.56 4.69
N ASP A 52 -0.40 -20.65 4.79
CA ASP A 52 0.43 -19.58 5.35
C ASP A 52 0.42 -18.32 4.47
N VAL A 53 0.39 -18.52 3.14
CA VAL A 53 0.25 -17.40 2.18
C VAL A 53 -1.09 -16.71 2.35
N LEU A 54 -2.17 -17.46 2.54
CA LEU A 54 -3.50 -16.89 2.82
C LEU A 54 -3.49 -16.04 4.08
N TRP A 55 -2.90 -16.53 5.16
CA TRP A 55 -2.76 -15.79 6.42
C TRP A 55 -2.02 -14.47 6.25
N ARG A 56 -0.91 -14.49 5.50
CA ARG A 56 -0.15 -13.27 5.20
C ARG A 56 -0.96 -12.29 4.37
N MET A 57 -1.71 -12.76 3.38
CA MET A 57 -2.58 -11.90 2.57
C MET A 57 -3.66 -11.24 3.42
N LEU A 58 -4.30 -11.98 4.32
CA LEU A 58 -5.30 -11.44 5.23
C LEU A 58 -4.70 -10.40 6.17
N ARG A 59 -3.51 -10.64 6.67
CA ARG A 59 -2.77 -9.69 7.52
C ARG A 59 -2.42 -8.42 6.74
N CYS A 60 -1.93 -8.54 5.52
CA CYS A 60 -1.65 -7.38 4.67
C CYS A 60 -2.90 -6.55 4.37
N GLN A 61 -4.03 -7.19 4.12
CA GLN A 61 -5.32 -6.49 3.92
C GLN A 61 -5.75 -5.73 5.17
N ALA A 62 -5.62 -6.34 6.34
CA ALA A 62 -5.92 -5.68 7.61
C ALA A 62 -5.01 -4.47 7.86
N ASP A 63 -3.73 -4.60 7.58
CA ASP A 63 -2.76 -3.50 7.71
C ASP A 63 -3.06 -2.36 6.74
N LYS A 64 -3.40 -2.66 5.50
CA LYS A 64 -3.83 -1.65 4.52
C LYS A 64 -5.07 -0.90 4.98
N ALA A 65 -6.07 -1.61 5.50
CA ALA A 65 -7.28 -0.99 6.03
C ALA A 65 -6.98 -0.05 7.21
N ARG A 66 -6.08 -0.45 8.12
CA ARG A 66 -5.61 0.41 9.21
C ARG A 66 -4.90 1.66 8.69
N MET A 67 -4.01 1.50 7.73
CA MET A 67 -3.27 2.62 7.14
C MET A 67 -4.18 3.61 6.41
N GLU A 68 -5.18 3.13 5.70
CA GLU A 68 -6.19 3.98 5.06
C GLU A 68 -6.98 4.78 6.08
N LYS A 69 -7.44 4.16 7.16
CA LYS A 69 -8.13 4.85 8.25
C LYS A 69 -7.25 5.92 8.90
N LEU A 70 -5.98 5.65 9.12
CA LEU A 70 -5.03 6.62 9.64
C LEU A 70 -4.82 7.80 8.69
N ARG A 71 -4.71 7.54 7.39
CA ARG A 71 -4.61 8.58 6.37
C ARG A 71 -5.85 9.47 6.34
N GLU A 72 -7.04 8.88 6.38
CA GLU A 72 -8.30 9.61 6.44
C GLU A 72 -8.38 10.51 7.68
N ARG A 73 -8.02 10.00 8.85
CA ARG A 73 -7.98 10.78 10.09
C ARG A 73 -7.00 11.95 10.00
N LYS A 74 -5.81 11.72 9.48
CA LYS A 74 -4.80 12.77 9.27
C LYS A 74 -5.28 13.81 8.26
N ALA A 75 -5.91 13.39 7.17
CA ALA A 75 -6.47 14.29 6.18
C ALA A 75 -7.58 15.17 6.76
N LYS A 76 -8.48 14.61 7.56
CA LYS A 76 -9.54 15.37 8.25
C LYS A 76 -8.96 16.38 9.23
N LYS A 77 -7.95 16.00 10.01
CA LYS A 77 -7.27 16.92 10.94
C LYS A 77 -6.57 18.05 10.19
N ALA A 78 -5.88 17.73 9.11
CA ALA A 78 -5.21 18.72 8.28
C ALA A 78 -6.20 19.69 7.64
N ALA A 79 -7.34 19.19 7.15
CA ALA A 79 -8.41 20.02 6.60
C ALA A 79 -8.99 20.98 7.64
N LYS A 80 -9.29 20.49 8.85
CA LYS A 80 -9.76 21.34 9.95
C LYS A 80 -8.75 22.41 10.35
N PHE A 81 -7.47 22.03 10.38
CA PHE A 81 -6.40 22.96 10.69
C PHE A 81 -6.25 24.06 9.63
N ALA A 82 -6.34 23.67 8.35
CA ALA A 82 -6.34 24.62 7.24
C ALA A 82 -7.52 25.58 7.28
N GLU A 83 -8.73 25.11 7.59
CA GLU A 83 -9.91 25.96 7.78
C GLU A 83 -9.72 26.97 8.93
N ARG A 84 -9.19 26.52 10.06
CA ARG A 84 -8.90 27.41 11.19
C ARG A 84 -7.88 28.50 10.82
N ARG A 85 -6.86 28.16 10.06
CA ARG A 85 -5.88 29.10 9.54
C ARG A 85 -6.51 30.13 8.62
N GLN A 86 -7.36 29.70 7.69
CA GLN A 86 -8.08 30.60 6.79
C GLN A 86 -8.97 31.56 7.55
N ARG A 87 -9.77 31.07 8.50
CA ARG A 87 -10.64 31.91 9.34
C ARG A 87 -9.84 32.90 10.15
N ALA A 88 -8.69 32.50 10.70
CA ALA A 88 -7.81 33.41 11.45
C ALA A 88 -7.22 34.49 10.55
N ALA A 89 -6.80 34.14 9.32
CA ALA A 89 -6.30 35.09 8.33
C ALA A 89 -7.38 36.08 7.90
N GLU A 90 -8.61 35.62 7.64
CA GLU A 90 -9.75 36.47 7.32
C GLU A 90 -10.08 37.44 8.44
N ARG A 91 -10.07 36.99 9.69
CA ARG A 91 -10.27 37.84 10.86
C ARG A 91 -9.20 38.93 10.99
N ARG A 92 -7.93 38.58 10.69
CA ARG A 92 -6.83 39.56 10.70
C ARG A 92 -7.01 40.61 9.61
N LEU A 93 -7.37 40.22 8.41
CA LEU A 93 -7.66 41.13 7.30
C LEU A 93 -8.82 42.05 7.62
N PHE A 94 -9.87 41.57 8.23
CA PHE A 94 -11.02 42.33 8.64
C PHE A 94 -10.66 43.35 9.74
N ARG A 95 -9.85 43.00 10.71
CA ARG A 95 -9.34 43.89 11.73
C ARG A 95 -8.48 45.00 11.15
N ASN A 96 -7.59 44.67 10.21
CA ASN A 96 -6.74 45.66 9.56
C ASN A 96 -7.57 46.65 8.71
N SER A 97 -8.55 46.16 8.01
CA SER A 97 -9.50 46.99 7.25
C SER A 97 -10.23 47.98 8.14
N ARG A 98 -10.71 47.56 9.32
CA ARG A 98 -11.35 48.46 10.32
C ARG A 98 -10.38 49.48 10.88
N ARG A 99 -9.12 49.11 11.12
CA ARG A 99 -8.10 50.06 11.58
C ARG A 99 -7.82 51.17 10.57
N GLU A 100 -7.75 50.83 9.30
CA GLU A 100 -7.57 51.78 8.21
C GLU A 100 -8.75 52.75 8.11
N GLU A 101 -9.98 52.30 8.29
CA GLU A 101 -11.18 53.14 8.31
C GLU A 101 -11.21 54.11 9.51
N THR A 102 -10.65 53.72 10.65
CA THR A 102 -10.66 54.55 11.88
C THR A 102 -9.51 55.51 11.95
N THR A 103 -8.50 55.45 11.08
CA THR A 103 -7.35 56.35 11.06
C THR A 103 -7.48 57.57 10.12
N VAL A 104 -8.61 57.72 9.48
CA VAL A 104 -8.89 58.88 8.61
C VAL A 104 -9.38 60.11 9.43
#